data_8c303b4d10972009b32f8095ed005cf2
#
_entry.id   8c303b4d10972009b32f8095ed005cf2
#
_cell.length_a   1.000
_cell.length_b   1.000
_cell.length_c   1.000
_cell.angle_alpha   90.00
_cell.angle_beta   90.00
_cell.angle_gamma   90.00
#
_symmetry.space_group_name_H-M   'P 1'
#
loop_
_entity.id
_entity.type
_entity.pdbx_description
1 polymer ?
#
loop_
_entity_poly.entity_id
_entity_poly.type
_entity_poly.pdbx_seq_one_letter_code
_entity_poly.pdbx_strand_id
1 'polypeptide(L)'
;EGFYICAFRKKGMLTGSFRIPKQKNPVSETVEFKDIMRTWLKHPDQWTIRQQDRFVVAYPAKYKQLIEYLNSQFICISTGFGIGELRGKTVVPQHALSMLKDLNTKAFNKVELTLERALSYLRCEALTLPEAAAGILLLTYENVPLGFVKNVGNHCNNLYPKEWRIRKL
;
A
#
# COMPACT_ATOMS: atom_id res chain seq x y z
N GLU A 1 21.79 4.69 8.40
CA GLU A 1 20.78 5.74 8.61
C GLU A 1 19.81 5.28 9.68
N GLY A 2 19.62 6.09 10.70
CA GLY A 2 18.74 5.79 11.83
C GLY A 2 17.38 6.46 11.68
N PHE A 3 16.34 5.82 12.20
CA PHE A 3 15.01 6.37 12.31
C PHE A 3 14.77 6.79 13.76
N TYR A 4 14.32 8.02 13.96
CA TYR A 4 13.90 8.53 15.27
C TYR A 4 12.45 8.98 15.21
N ILE A 5 11.60 8.43 16.07
CA ILE A 5 10.22 8.84 16.23
C ILE A 5 10.00 9.25 17.68
N CYS A 6 9.48 10.47 17.89
CA CYS A 6 9.12 10.94 19.20
C CYS A 6 7.68 11.48 19.21
N ALA A 7 6.91 11.12 20.22
CA ALA A 7 5.58 11.63 20.46
C ALA A 7 5.52 12.32 21.82
N PHE A 8 5.07 13.58 21.81
CA PHE A 8 4.90 14.36 23.02
C PHE A 8 3.42 14.54 23.35
N ARG A 9 3.06 14.36 24.61
CA ARG A 9 1.75 14.74 25.14
C ARG A 9 1.91 15.88 26.12
N LYS A 10 1.32 17.03 25.81
CA LYS A 10 1.26 18.16 26.75
C LYS A 10 0.43 17.74 27.98
N LYS A 11 1.00 17.87 29.17
CA LYS A 11 0.28 17.69 30.44
C LYS A 11 -0.52 18.98 30.74
N GLY A 12 -1.78 18.85 31.18
CA GLY A 12 -2.63 19.97 31.58
C GLY A 12 -4.10 19.74 31.13
N MET A 13 -5.01 20.56 31.67
CA MET A 13 -6.40 20.56 31.20
C MET A 13 -6.46 21.14 29.79
N LEU A 14 -7.14 20.44 28.89
CA LEU A 14 -7.58 20.99 27.60
C LEU A 14 -8.68 22.01 27.90
N THR A 15 -8.39 23.30 27.80
CA THR A 15 -9.35 24.38 28.02
C THR A 15 -10.29 24.64 26.85
N GLY A 16 -10.25 23.81 25.80
CA GLY A 16 -11.12 23.90 24.64
C GLY A 16 -11.23 22.58 23.89
N SER A 17 -12.41 22.29 23.32
CA SER A 17 -12.58 21.20 22.36
C SER A 17 -12.14 21.70 20.98
N PHE A 18 -11.03 21.18 20.46
CA PHE A 18 -10.69 21.40 19.05
C PHE A 18 -11.70 20.64 18.19
N ARG A 19 -12.52 21.37 17.43
CA ARG A 19 -13.40 20.78 16.42
C ARG A 19 -12.72 20.92 15.06
N ILE A 20 -12.54 19.79 14.38
CA ILE A 20 -12.05 19.82 13.01
C ILE A 20 -13.12 20.49 12.14
N PRO A 21 -12.80 21.59 11.44
CA PRO A 21 -13.76 22.26 10.56
C PRO A 21 -14.23 21.31 9.46
N LYS A 22 -15.53 21.31 9.13
CA LYS A 22 -16.05 20.57 7.99
C LYS A 22 -15.49 21.18 6.70
N GLN A 23 -14.87 20.36 5.87
CA GLN A 23 -14.42 20.80 4.54
C GLN A 23 -15.61 21.00 3.60
N LYS A 24 -15.58 22.10 2.83
CA LYS A 24 -16.64 22.44 1.88
C LYS A 24 -16.65 21.53 0.63
N ASN A 25 -15.51 20.95 0.28
CA ASN A 25 -15.35 20.06 -0.88
C ASN A 25 -14.67 18.75 -0.45
N PRO A 26 -15.44 17.72 -0.06
CA PRO A 26 -14.86 16.40 0.17
C PRO A 26 -14.27 15.86 -1.14
N VAL A 27 -13.07 15.30 -1.04
CA VAL A 27 -12.44 14.63 -2.20
C VAL A 27 -13.33 13.47 -2.63
N SER A 28 -13.78 13.51 -3.87
CA SER A 28 -14.65 12.47 -4.44
C SER A 28 -13.88 11.14 -4.47
N GLU A 29 -14.42 10.12 -3.80
CA GLU A 29 -14.00 8.75 -3.99
C GLU A 29 -14.50 8.30 -5.38
N THR A 30 -13.60 7.99 -6.30
CA THR A 30 -14.02 7.43 -7.60
C THR A 30 -14.56 6.02 -7.42
N VAL A 31 -15.64 5.70 -8.13
CA VAL A 31 -16.34 4.39 -8.02
C VAL A 31 -15.39 3.22 -8.30
N GLU A 32 -14.48 3.38 -9.26
CA GLU A 32 -13.49 2.36 -9.63
C GLU A 32 -12.58 1.89 -8.48
N PHE A 33 -12.29 2.77 -7.50
CA PHE A 33 -11.43 2.41 -6.38
C PHE A 33 -12.19 1.70 -5.24
N LYS A 34 -13.51 1.81 -5.18
CA LYS A 34 -14.31 1.09 -4.18
C LYS A 34 -14.28 -0.41 -4.42
N ASP A 35 -14.28 -0.84 -5.68
CA ASP A 35 -14.20 -2.27 -6.01
C ASP A 35 -12.83 -2.85 -5.69
N ILE A 36 -11.77 -2.09 -5.92
CA ILE A 36 -10.40 -2.47 -5.53
C ILE A 36 -10.31 -2.63 -4.02
N MET A 37 -10.88 -1.69 -3.23
CA MET A 37 -10.90 -1.81 -1.77
C MET A 37 -11.58 -3.08 -1.29
N ARG A 38 -12.77 -3.34 -1.81
CA ARG A 38 -13.56 -4.53 -1.44
C ARG A 38 -12.85 -5.82 -1.76
N THR A 39 -12.03 -5.81 -2.80
CA THR A 39 -11.28 -6.98 -3.23
C THR A 39 -9.98 -7.16 -2.45
N TRP A 40 -9.19 -6.08 -2.30
CA TRP A 40 -7.82 -6.17 -1.78
C TRP A 40 -7.68 -6.06 -0.27
N LEU A 41 -8.71 -5.56 0.42
CA LEU A 41 -8.72 -5.41 1.87
C LEU A 41 -9.71 -6.36 2.53
N LYS A 42 -9.38 -6.86 3.72
CA LYS A 42 -10.27 -7.74 4.51
C LYS A 42 -11.43 -6.96 5.12
N HIS A 43 -11.17 -5.73 5.57
CA HIS A 43 -12.14 -4.85 6.25
C HIS A 43 -12.21 -3.51 5.53
N PRO A 44 -12.80 -3.45 4.31
CA PRO A 44 -12.81 -2.24 3.49
C PRO A 44 -13.45 -1.03 4.18
N ASP A 45 -14.42 -1.26 5.06
CA ASP A 45 -15.11 -0.19 5.80
C ASP A 45 -14.22 0.57 6.80
N GLN A 46 -13.09 -0.02 7.19
CA GLN A 46 -12.10 0.61 8.07
C GLN A 46 -11.17 1.58 7.34
N TRP A 47 -11.27 1.64 6.01
CA TRP A 47 -10.37 2.40 5.17
C TRP A 47 -11.11 3.44 4.33
N THR A 48 -10.44 4.54 4.09
CA THR A 48 -10.81 5.51 3.06
C THR A 48 -9.75 5.49 1.98
N ILE A 49 -10.18 5.50 0.72
CA ILE A 49 -9.28 5.60 -0.42
C ILE A 49 -9.33 7.00 -1.01
N ARG A 50 -8.16 7.46 -1.43
CA ARG A 50 -7.98 8.69 -2.18
C ARG A 50 -7.04 8.43 -3.35
N GLN A 51 -7.38 8.98 -4.50
CA GLN A 51 -6.42 9.12 -5.59
C GLN A 51 -5.55 10.34 -5.34
N GLN A 52 -4.25 10.16 -5.44
CA GLN A 52 -3.25 11.23 -5.42
C GLN A 52 -2.36 11.05 -6.64
N ASP A 53 -2.56 11.90 -7.65
CA ASP A 53 -1.98 11.77 -8.99
C ASP A 53 -2.27 10.38 -9.58
N ARG A 54 -1.22 9.60 -9.83
CA ARG A 54 -1.33 8.21 -10.30
C ARG A 54 -1.42 7.18 -9.17
N PHE A 55 -1.30 7.60 -7.91
CA PHE A 55 -1.29 6.68 -6.78
C PHE A 55 -2.68 6.56 -6.15
N VAL A 56 -2.98 5.36 -5.70
CA VAL A 56 -4.15 5.04 -4.88
C VAL A 56 -3.68 4.86 -3.45
N VAL A 57 -4.08 5.77 -2.59
CA VAL A 57 -3.65 5.83 -1.18
C VAL A 57 -4.82 5.46 -0.28
N ALA A 58 -4.57 4.55 0.66
CA ALA A 58 -5.52 4.16 1.71
C ALA A 58 -5.08 4.70 3.06
N TYR A 59 -6.04 5.18 3.85
CA TYR A 59 -5.82 5.58 5.24
C TYR A 59 -7.01 5.18 6.12
N PRO A 60 -6.84 5.01 7.44
CA PRO A 60 -7.93 4.57 8.32
C PRO A 60 -9.12 5.54 8.30
N ALA A 61 -10.32 5.04 8.05
CA ALA A 61 -11.55 5.82 7.91
C ALA A 61 -11.83 6.70 9.15
N LYS A 62 -11.47 6.23 10.34
CA LYS A 62 -11.63 6.98 11.60
C LYS A 62 -10.85 8.30 11.63
N TYR A 63 -9.81 8.44 10.82
CA TYR A 63 -9.01 9.67 10.73
C TYR A 63 -9.31 10.51 9.48
N LYS A 64 -10.36 10.17 8.71
CA LYS A 64 -10.70 10.85 7.45
C LYS A 64 -10.73 12.37 7.63
N GLN A 65 -11.54 12.88 8.55
CA GLN A 65 -11.70 14.33 8.76
C GLN A 65 -10.37 15.01 9.15
N LEU A 66 -9.57 14.36 10.02
CA LEU A 66 -8.29 14.89 10.43
C LEU A 66 -7.30 14.96 9.26
N ILE A 67 -7.20 13.88 8.48
CA ILE A 67 -6.29 13.80 7.34
C ILE A 67 -6.69 14.80 6.25
N GLU A 68 -7.99 14.93 5.96
CA GLU A 68 -8.50 15.91 5.01
C GLU A 68 -8.19 17.35 5.47
N TYR A 69 -8.38 17.64 6.77
CA TYR A 69 -8.04 18.93 7.36
C TYR A 69 -6.53 19.20 7.25
N LEU A 70 -5.67 18.25 7.64
CA LEU A 70 -4.23 18.41 7.54
C LEU A 70 -3.78 18.65 6.09
N ASN A 71 -4.31 17.92 5.13
CA ASN A 71 -4.01 18.11 3.71
C ASN A 71 -4.47 19.47 3.17
N SER A 72 -5.47 20.09 3.80
CA SER A 72 -5.92 21.43 3.42
C SER A 72 -5.07 22.56 4.01
N GLN A 73 -4.35 22.28 5.09
CA GLN A 73 -3.55 23.28 5.81
C GLN A 73 -2.05 23.16 5.52
N PHE A 74 -1.58 21.97 5.14
CA PHE A 74 -0.18 21.64 5.00
C PHE A 74 0.10 20.90 3.70
N ILE A 75 1.34 21.00 3.21
CA ILE A 75 1.87 20.12 2.16
C ILE A 75 2.26 18.81 2.84
N CYS A 76 1.36 17.82 2.75
CA CYS A 76 1.61 16.51 3.34
C CYS A 76 2.33 15.61 2.33
N ILE A 77 3.54 15.18 2.66
CA ILE A 77 4.35 14.30 1.81
C ILE A 77 3.72 12.91 1.69
N SER A 78 3.17 12.39 2.79
CA SER A 78 2.48 11.09 2.82
C SER A 78 1.38 11.11 3.88
N THR A 79 0.18 10.70 3.51
CA THR A 79 -0.99 10.69 4.39
C THR A 79 -1.68 9.34 4.49
N GLY A 80 -0.97 8.28 4.18
CA GLY A 80 -1.50 6.91 4.19
C GLY A 80 -0.57 5.93 3.51
N PHE A 81 -1.12 4.78 3.14
CA PHE A 81 -0.39 3.71 2.47
C PHE A 81 -0.70 3.73 0.97
N GLY A 82 0.32 3.78 0.13
CA GLY A 82 0.17 3.57 -1.31
C GLY A 82 -0.21 2.11 -1.58
N ILE A 83 -1.48 1.85 -1.87
CA ILE A 83 -1.97 0.50 -2.11
C ILE A 83 -1.93 0.12 -3.59
N GLY A 84 -1.91 1.09 -4.50
CA GLY A 84 -1.90 0.85 -5.93
C GLY A 84 -1.37 2.03 -6.72
N GLU A 85 -1.03 1.76 -7.98
CA GLU A 85 -0.62 2.75 -8.97
C GLU A 85 -1.45 2.56 -10.23
N LEU A 86 -2.04 3.65 -10.72
CA LEU A 86 -2.73 3.69 -12.01
C LEU A 86 -1.72 3.56 -13.15
N ARG A 87 -1.89 2.53 -13.97
CA ARG A 87 -1.13 2.32 -15.20
C ARG A 87 -2.11 2.11 -16.36
N GLY A 88 -2.37 3.18 -17.09
CA GLY A 88 -3.45 3.21 -18.08
C GLY A 88 -4.81 3.03 -17.41
N LYS A 89 -5.56 2.00 -17.79
CA LYS A 89 -6.90 1.69 -17.24
C LYS A 89 -6.86 0.70 -16.07
N THR A 90 -5.69 0.26 -15.64
CA THR A 90 -5.54 -0.76 -14.59
C THR A 90 -4.83 -0.18 -13.38
N VAL A 91 -5.18 -0.70 -12.19
CA VAL A 91 -4.44 -0.40 -10.97
C VAL A 91 -3.50 -1.57 -10.68
N VAL A 92 -2.23 -1.26 -10.53
CA VAL A 92 -1.19 -2.23 -10.16
C VAL A 92 -0.93 -2.10 -8.66
N PRO A 93 -0.97 -3.18 -7.87
CA PRO A 93 -0.72 -3.12 -6.44
C PRO A 93 0.70 -2.63 -6.15
N GLN A 94 0.83 -1.78 -5.13
CA GLN A 94 2.11 -1.33 -4.64
C GLN A 94 2.61 -2.20 -3.49
N HIS A 95 3.92 -2.21 -3.27
CA HIS A 95 4.56 -3.02 -2.24
C HIS A 95 3.97 -2.77 -0.84
N ALA A 96 3.64 -1.52 -0.50
CA ALA A 96 3.06 -1.19 0.80
C ALA A 96 1.76 -1.95 1.10
N LEU A 97 0.99 -2.33 0.07
CA LEU A 97 -0.20 -3.17 0.24
C LEU A 97 0.16 -4.56 0.81
N SER A 98 1.28 -5.16 0.36
CA SER A 98 1.71 -6.48 0.86
C SER A 98 2.08 -6.46 2.35
N MET A 99 2.46 -5.30 2.87
CA MET A 99 2.84 -5.11 4.27
C MET A 99 1.65 -4.82 5.20
N LEU A 100 0.46 -4.59 4.65
CA LEU A 100 -0.73 -4.34 5.46
C LEU A 100 -1.25 -5.64 6.08
N LYS A 101 -1.47 -5.64 7.40
CA LYS A 101 -2.14 -6.75 8.10
C LYS A 101 -3.54 -7.03 7.58
N ASP A 102 -4.17 -6.00 6.98
CA ASP A 102 -5.50 -6.05 6.40
C ASP A 102 -5.52 -6.47 4.93
N LEU A 103 -4.38 -6.86 4.35
CA LEU A 103 -4.33 -7.41 3.01
C LEU A 103 -5.22 -8.65 2.89
N ASN A 104 -6.14 -8.64 1.95
CA ASN A 104 -6.87 -9.84 1.52
C ASN A 104 -6.00 -10.67 0.58
N THR A 105 -5.24 -11.60 1.15
CA THR A 105 -4.35 -12.46 0.34
C THR A 105 -5.08 -13.36 -0.65
N LYS A 106 -6.40 -13.58 -0.46
CA LYS A 106 -7.23 -14.37 -1.39
C LYS A 106 -7.55 -13.64 -2.69
N ALA A 107 -7.34 -12.31 -2.72
CA ALA A 107 -7.53 -11.50 -3.92
C ALA A 107 -6.44 -11.70 -4.98
N PHE A 108 -5.37 -12.41 -4.65
CA PHE A 108 -4.21 -12.60 -5.51
C PHE A 108 -3.84 -14.07 -5.61
N ASN A 109 -3.40 -14.49 -6.80
CA ASN A 109 -2.71 -15.77 -6.94
C ASN A 109 -1.40 -15.71 -6.16
N LYS A 110 -1.22 -16.64 -5.21
CA LYS A 110 -0.04 -16.71 -4.35
C LYS A 110 1.00 -17.67 -4.92
N VAL A 111 2.26 -17.31 -4.76
CA VAL A 111 3.39 -18.17 -5.04
C VAL A 111 4.30 -18.18 -3.83
N GLU A 112 4.45 -19.35 -3.20
CA GLU A 112 5.40 -19.56 -2.12
C GLU A 112 6.79 -19.74 -2.70
N LEU A 113 7.75 -18.96 -2.23
CA LEU A 113 9.12 -18.98 -2.73
C LEU A 113 10.04 -19.79 -1.83
N THR A 114 11.05 -20.40 -2.40
CA THR A 114 12.23 -20.87 -1.66
C THR A 114 13.01 -19.66 -1.15
N LEU A 115 13.87 -19.84 -0.13
CA LEU A 115 14.75 -18.78 0.39
C LEU A 115 15.57 -18.13 -0.73
N GLU A 116 16.15 -18.93 -1.62
CA GLU A 116 16.95 -18.43 -2.73
C GLU A 116 16.15 -17.50 -3.64
N ARG A 117 14.94 -17.93 -4.08
CA ARG A 117 14.05 -17.11 -4.92
C ARG A 117 13.54 -15.86 -4.19
N ALA A 118 13.29 -15.96 -2.87
CA ALA A 118 12.90 -14.82 -2.06
C ALA A 118 14.00 -13.77 -1.98
N LEU A 119 15.26 -14.20 -1.81
CA LEU A 119 16.43 -13.31 -1.84
C LEU A 119 16.61 -12.67 -3.22
N SER A 120 16.48 -13.43 -4.31
CA SER A 120 16.54 -12.90 -5.68
C SER A 120 15.44 -11.84 -5.92
N TYR A 121 14.22 -12.09 -5.42
CA TYR A 121 13.14 -11.09 -5.46
C TYR A 121 13.50 -9.80 -4.72
N LEU A 122 14.01 -9.91 -3.48
CA LEU A 122 14.38 -8.74 -2.66
C LEU A 122 15.62 -8.01 -3.19
N ARG A 123 16.45 -8.65 -3.99
CA ARG A 123 17.59 -8.04 -4.71
C ARG A 123 17.16 -7.40 -6.04
N CYS A 124 15.90 -7.52 -6.42
CA CYS A 124 15.39 -7.12 -7.74
C CYS A 124 16.10 -7.83 -8.91
N GLU A 125 16.59 -9.05 -8.70
CA GLU A 125 17.17 -9.90 -9.73
C GLU A 125 16.08 -10.48 -10.65
N ALA A 126 16.48 -11.02 -11.79
CA ALA A 126 15.55 -11.67 -12.70
C ALA A 126 14.89 -12.88 -12.03
N LEU A 127 13.56 -12.94 -12.13
CA LEU A 127 12.75 -14.05 -11.59
C LEU A 127 11.88 -14.61 -12.70
N THR A 128 11.84 -15.94 -12.81
CA THR A 128 10.93 -16.66 -13.70
C THR A 128 10.07 -17.61 -12.89
N LEU A 129 8.76 -17.61 -13.18
CA LEU A 129 7.77 -18.45 -12.53
C LEU A 129 6.87 -19.09 -13.60
N PRO A 130 7.44 -20.00 -14.42
CA PRO A 130 6.72 -20.58 -15.56
C PRO A 130 5.54 -21.43 -15.12
N GLU A 131 5.60 -21.97 -13.89
CA GLU A 131 4.54 -22.79 -13.27
C GLU A 131 3.35 -21.95 -12.76
N ALA A 132 3.51 -20.64 -12.62
CA ALA A 132 2.50 -19.76 -12.06
C ALA A 132 1.65 -19.09 -13.15
N ALA A 133 0.42 -18.75 -12.80
CA ALA A 133 -0.49 -18.05 -13.70
C ALA A 133 0.10 -16.69 -14.16
N ALA A 134 -0.20 -16.28 -15.39
CA ALA A 134 0.10 -14.93 -15.86
C ALA A 134 -0.70 -13.88 -15.08
N GLY A 135 -0.14 -12.68 -14.93
CA GLY A 135 -0.78 -11.57 -14.23
C GLY A 135 -0.06 -11.16 -12.94
N ILE A 136 -0.80 -10.49 -12.06
CA ILE A 136 -0.26 -10.06 -10.76
C ILE A 136 -0.26 -11.24 -9.79
N LEU A 137 0.90 -11.52 -9.22
CA LEU A 137 1.09 -12.56 -8.21
C LEU A 137 1.56 -11.94 -6.90
N LEU A 138 1.05 -12.48 -5.78
CA LEU A 138 1.55 -12.20 -4.45
C LEU A 138 2.61 -13.26 -4.09
N LEU A 139 3.83 -12.80 -3.91
CA LEU A 139 4.93 -13.65 -3.48
C LEU A 139 4.95 -13.77 -1.97
N THR A 140 5.14 -14.99 -1.47
CA THR A 140 5.23 -15.29 -0.04
C THR A 140 6.48 -16.12 0.24
N TYR A 141 7.00 -16.00 1.46
CA TYR A 141 8.03 -16.86 2.01
C TYR A 141 7.66 -17.22 3.44
N GLU A 142 7.64 -18.49 3.78
CA GLU A 142 7.12 -19.01 5.06
C GLU A 142 5.70 -18.46 5.38
N ASN A 143 4.85 -18.41 4.35
CA ASN A 143 3.49 -17.83 4.39
C ASN A 143 3.43 -16.32 4.68
N VAL A 144 4.56 -15.62 4.78
CA VAL A 144 4.62 -14.17 4.95
C VAL A 144 4.64 -13.48 3.59
N PRO A 145 3.74 -12.52 3.32
CA PRO A 145 3.77 -11.73 2.09
C PRO A 145 5.07 -10.94 1.96
N LEU A 146 5.77 -11.10 0.85
CA LEU A 146 6.98 -10.34 0.50
C LEU A 146 6.67 -9.16 -0.41
N GLY A 147 5.71 -9.32 -1.31
CA GLY A 147 5.36 -8.29 -2.29
C GLY A 147 4.75 -8.88 -3.56
N PHE A 148 4.77 -8.09 -4.62
CA PHE A 148 4.10 -8.43 -5.86
C PHE A 148 5.08 -8.51 -7.03
N VAL A 149 4.71 -9.35 -8.01
CA VAL A 149 5.30 -9.36 -9.36
C VAL A 149 4.19 -9.37 -10.40
N LYS A 150 4.50 -8.93 -11.61
CA LYS A 150 3.67 -9.19 -12.79
C LYS A 150 4.34 -10.28 -13.62
N ASN A 151 3.77 -11.49 -13.57
CA ASN A 151 4.21 -12.60 -14.42
C ASN A 151 3.69 -12.41 -15.84
N VAL A 152 4.57 -12.39 -16.81
CA VAL A 152 4.25 -12.29 -18.25
C VAL A 152 4.57 -13.59 -19.01
N GLY A 153 4.79 -14.67 -18.26
CA GLY A 153 5.06 -16.03 -18.77
C GLY A 153 6.56 -16.34 -18.80
N ASN A 154 7.31 -15.69 -19.64
CA ASN A 154 8.76 -15.93 -19.80
C ASN A 154 9.64 -15.21 -18.76
N HIS A 155 9.10 -14.19 -18.07
CA HIS A 155 9.76 -13.49 -16.97
C HIS A 155 8.75 -12.82 -16.06
N CYS A 156 9.22 -12.38 -14.89
CA CYS A 156 8.43 -11.58 -13.95
C CYS A 156 8.95 -10.14 -13.87
N ASN A 157 8.05 -9.17 -14.04
CA ASN A 157 8.37 -7.79 -13.71
C ASN A 157 8.28 -7.64 -12.19
N ASN A 158 9.40 -7.39 -11.55
CA ASN A 158 9.49 -7.21 -10.12
C ASN A 158 8.88 -5.85 -9.71
N LEU A 159 7.91 -5.85 -8.78
CA LEU A 159 7.23 -4.66 -8.27
C LEU A 159 7.77 -4.22 -6.88
N TYR A 160 8.86 -4.84 -6.42
CA TYR A 160 9.54 -4.43 -5.21
C TYR A 160 10.23 -3.07 -5.41
N PRO A 161 10.20 -2.16 -4.43
CA PRO A 161 10.86 -0.86 -4.53
C PRO A 161 12.36 -1.03 -4.73
N LYS A 162 12.90 -0.52 -5.84
CA LYS A 162 14.32 -0.66 -6.18
C LYS A 162 15.24 -0.02 -5.14
N GLU A 163 14.76 1.01 -4.46
CA GLU A 163 15.47 1.72 -3.39
C GLU A 163 15.72 0.83 -2.16
N TRP A 164 14.82 -0.14 -1.93
CA TRP A 164 14.85 -1.04 -0.77
C TRP A 164 15.57 -2.37 -1.05
N ARG A 165 16.03 -2.55 -2.29
CA ARG A 165 16.71 -3.79 -2.67
C ARG A 165 17.91 -4.11 -1.78
N ILE A 166 18.08 -5.35 -1.44
CA ILE A 166 19.29 -5.85 -0.80
C ILE A 166 20.45 -5.75 -1.80
N ARG A 167 21.48 -4.97 -1.49
CA ARG A 167 22.59 -4.70 -2.42
C ARG A 167 23.74 -5.69 -2.30
N LYS A 168 24.03 -6.15 -1.08
CA LYS A 168 25.02 -7.21 -0.77
C LYS A 168 24.62 -7.86 0.54
N LEU A 169 24.89 -9.15 0.66
CA LEU A 169 25.06 -9.85 1.91
C LEU A 169 26.55 -9.87 2.24
#